data_373e7e609df6fdb71c4bae261b619d5f
#
_entry.id   373e7e609df6fdb71c4bae261b619d5f
#
_cell.length_a   1.000
_cell.length_b   1.000
_cell.length_c   1.000
_cell.angle_alpha   90.00
_cell.angle_beta   90.00
_cell.angle_gamma   90.00
#
_symmetry.space_group_name_H-M   'P 1'
#
loop_
_entity.id
_entity.type
_entity.pdbx_description
1 polymer ?
#
loop_
_entity_poly.entity_id
_entity_poly.type
_entity_poly.pdbx_seq_one_letter_code
_entity_poly.pdbx_strand_id
1 'polypeptide(L)'
;MAEFNKLTITNKGQALMAKLIAGKTTVEFTKVSSSTNVYTEAQILALTSLANIKQTVKISKITRTNNVAVQIEAAMENSNLTSGYNMNSIGLYAKDPDEGEILYAVASVATTDKGAYMPPFNGLSVSGAFLKLTTTVSNSNNVSLTVDQAATATVGDIVDLQKQISDLQAFIGYVDDHIFGVEVDFTNKKFTRLAGAVGKTGGNAFDNVHCFGGRKRCNVTDAGKVVAYYGDAAFTTTGVLTQAVTIESGRNAGTYPVGTKVQVMVEQPKFY
;
A
#
# COMPACT_ATOMS: atom_id res chain seq x y z
N MET A 1 18.42 24.08 8.03
CA MET A 1 17.23 23.70 7.23
C MET A 1 16.87 24.90 6.39
N ALA A 2 16.61 24.77 5.09
CA ALA A 2 16.24 25.93 4.29
C ALA A 2 14.85 26.39 4.71
N GLU A 3 14.75 27.69 5.06
CA GLU A 3 13.46 28.28 5.43
C GLU A 3 12.87 28.97 4.20
N PHE A 4 11.69 28.51 3.81
CA PHE A 4 10.90 29.16 2.78
C PHE A 4 9.97 30.18 3.43
N ASN A 5 9.82 31.33 2.76
CA ASN A 5 8.78 32.28 3.13
C ASN A 5 7.38 31.63 2.95
N LYS A 6 6.37 32.31 3.46
CA LYS A 6 4.97 31.85 3.26
C LYS A 6 4.66 31.61 1.77
N LEU A 7 3.79 30.66 1.48
CA LEU A 7 3.27 30.41 0.15
C LEU A 7 2.37 31.59 -0.26
N THR A 8 2.82 32.41 -1.20
CA THR A 8 2.11 33.60 -1.67
C THR A 8 1.32 33.28 -2.93
N ILE A 9 0.02 33.55 -2.93
CA ILE A 9 -0.88 33.31 -4.07
C ILE A 9 -0.67 34.43 -5.11
N THR A 10 -0.48 34.05 -6.38
CA THR A 10 -0.33 35.01 -7.49
C THR A 10 -1.66 35.70 -7.80
N ASN A 11 -1.62 36.78 -8.58
CA ASN A 11 -2.85 37.48 -9.04
C ASN A 11 -3.77 36.52 -9.82
N LYS A 12 -3.22 35.63 -10.64
CA LYS A 12 -4.01 34.59 -11.33
C LYS A 12 -4.61 33.55 -10.34
N GLY A 13 -3.85 33.16 -9.33
CA GLY A 13 -4.34 32.31 -8.26
C GLY A 13 -5.48 32.96 -7.47
N GLN A 14 -5.37 34.25 -7.18
CA GLN A 14 -6.45 35.03 -6.53
C GLN A 14 -7.71 35.09 -7.38
N ALA A 15 -7.55 35.31 -8.70
CA ALA A 15 -8.67 35.28 -9.63
C ALA A 15 -9.38 33.92 -9.67
N LEU A 16 -8.61 32.82 -9.69
CA LEU A 16 -9.18 31.47 -9.60
C LEU A 16 -9.91 31.26 -8.28
N MET A 17 -9.36 31.73 -7.16
CA MET A 17 -10.04 31.70 -5.86
C MET A 17 -11.36 32.45 -5.85
N ALA A 18 -11.42 33.60 -6.48
CA ALA A 18 -12.66 34.36 -6.61
C ALA A 18 -13.74 33.59 -7.40
N LYS A 19 -13.35 32.93 -8.50
CA LYS A 19 -14.24 32.03 -9.26
C LYS A 19 -14.74 30.86 -8.42
N LEU A 20 -13.87 30.27 -7.58
CA LEU A 20 -14.22 29.19 -6.67
C LEU A 20 -15.27 29.61 -5.63
N ILE A 21 -15.03 30.77 -4.98
CA ILE A 21 -15.95 31.33 -3.97
C ILE A 21 -17.31 31.66 -4.59
N ALA A 22 -17.31 32.11 -5.84
CA ALA A 22 -18.54 32.38 -6.58
C ALA A 22 -19.27 31.09 -7.06
N GLY A 23 -18.76 29.91 -6.72
CA GLY A 23 -19.35 28.62 -7.09
C GLY A 23 -19.28 28.30 -8.58
N LYS A 24 -18.40 28.98 -9.33
CA LYS A 24 -18.27 28.82 -10.79
C LYS A 24 -17.31 27.71 -11.20
N THR A 25 -16.49 27.21 -10.30
CA THR A 25 -15.49 26.17 -10.60
C THR A 25 -15.09 25.38 -9.35
N THR A 26 -14.34 24.31 -9.56
CA THR A 26 -13.60 23.56 -8.54
C THR A 26 -12.11 23.74 -8.77
N VAL A 27 -11.31 23.79 -7.70
CA VAL A 27 -9.85 23.87 -7.85
C VAL A 27 -9.27 22.47 -8.08
N GLU A 28 -8.55 22.34 -9.21
CA GLU A 28 -7.74 21.19 -9.54
C GLU A 28 -6.26 21.61 -9.53
N PHE A 29 -5.50 21.17 -8.51
CA PHE A 29 -4.06 21.35 -8.48
C PHE A 29 -3.39 20.30 -9.35
N THR A 30 -2.46 20.71 -10.24
CA THR A 30 -1.94 19.84 -11.29
C THR A 30 -0.52 19.37 -11.04
N LYS A 31 0.38 20.26 -10.64
CA LYS A 31 1.80 19.97 -10.47
C LYS A 31 2.49 20.94 -9.53
N VAL A 32 3.69 20.53 -9.11
CA VAL A 32 4.63 21.38 -8.36
C VAL A 32 5.94 21.47 -9.14
N SER A 33 6.51 22.67 -9.24
CA SER A 33 7.80 22.89 -9.91
C SER A 33 8.78 23.58 -8.97
N SER A 34 10.07 23.23 -9.08
CA SER A 34 11.16 23.88 -8.38
C SER A 34 11.97 24.77 -9.33
N SER A 35 12.45 25.90 -8.81
CA SER A 35 13.26 26.87 -9.53
C SER A 35 14.49 27.29 -8.71
N THR A 36 15.56 27.66 -9.42
CA THR A 36 16.77 28.27 -8.82
C THR A 36 16.63 29.77 -8.59
N ASN A 37 15.58 30.40 -9.11
CA ASN A 37 15.36 31.82 -8.90
C ASN A 37 14.79 32.08 -7.51
N VAL A 38 15.12 33.27 -6.98
CA VAL A 38 14.52 33.84 -5.78
C VAL A 38 13.60 34.96 -6.18
N TYR A 39 12.44 35.06 -5.55
CA TYR A 39 11.43 36.08 -5.83
C TYR A 39 11.02 36.79 -4.55
N THR A 40 10.85 38.08 -4.63
CA THR A 40 10.21 38.87 -3.57
C THR A 40 8.68 38.65 -3.61
N GLU A 41 8.00 38.93 -2.51
CA GLU A 41 6.52 38.80 -2.45
C GLU A 41 5.83 39.66 -3.53
N ALA A 42 6.30 40.89 -3.78
CA ALA A 42 5.77 41.74 -4.83
C ALA A 42 5.95 41.14 -6.23
N GLN A 43 7.08 40.49 -6.50
CA GLN A 43 7.31 39.80 -7.77
C GLN A 43 6.39 38.60 -7.92
N ILE A 44 6.19 37.82 -6.85
CA ILE A 44 5.33 36.63 -6.87
C ILE A 44 3.91 36.97 -7.27
N LEU A 45 3.35 38.08 -6.78
CA LEU A 45 2.00 38.50 -7.14
C LEU A 45 1.80 38.62 -8.65
N ALA A 46 2.79 39.17 -9.37
CA ALA A 46 2.74 39.38 -10.81
C ALA A 46 3.23 38.22 -11.67
N LEU A 47 3.77 37.15 -11.04
CA LEU A 47 4.27 35.99 -11.77
C LEU A 47 3.17 35.22 -12.48
N THR A 48 3.42 34.89 -13.74
CA THR A 48 2.58 33.99 -14.56
C THR A 48 3.22 32.59 -14.72
N SER A 49 4.54 32.50 -14.57
CA SER A 49 5.30 31.26 -14.61
C SER A 49 6.61 31.40 -13.83
N LEU A 50 7.18 30.31 -13.36
CA LEU A 50 8.55 30.31 -12.79
C LEU A 50 9.57 30.34 -13.92
N ALA A 51 10.65 31.14 -13.74
CA ALA A 51 11.85 31.04 -14.58
C ALA A 51 12.81 30.00 -14.03
N ASN A 52 13.73 29.49 -14.87
CA ASN A 52 14.78 28.53 -14.49
C ASN A 52 14.25 27.31 -13.70
N ILE A 53 13.16 26.75 -14.16
CA ILE A 53 12.62 25.50 -13.61
C ILE A 53 13.64 24.38 -13.78
N LYS A 54 13.89 23.63 -12.71
CA LYS A 54 14.80 22.47 -12.69
C LYS A 54 14.05 21.15 -12.66
N GLN A 55 12.98 21.09 -11.89
CA GLN A 55 12.14 19.88 -11.81
C GLN A 55 10.67 20.28 -11.77
N THR A 56 9.85 19.40 -12.33
CA THR A 56 8.40 19.47 -12.26
C THR A 56 7.87 18.08 -11.95
N VAL A 57 7.05 17.97 -10.92
CA VAL A 57 6.49 16.72 -10.46
C VAL A 57 4.97 16.82 -10.31
N LYS A 58 4.30 15.67 -10.46
CA LYS A 58 2.87 15.57 -10.17
C LYS A 58 2.64 15.62 -8.67
N ILE A 59 1.46 16.04 -8.28
CA ILE A 59 1.01 16.01 -6.89
C ILE A 59 0.79 14.56 -6.48
N SER A 60 1.38 14.16 -5.35
CA SER A 60 1.27 12.81 -4.81
C SER A 60 -0.01 12.64 -3.98
N LYS A 61 -0.38 13.68 -3.22
CA LYS A 61 -1.56 13.63 -2.35
C LYS A 61 -2.12 15.02 -2.09
N ILE A 62 -3.44 15.09 -1.95
CA ILE A 62 -4.15 16.30 -1.50
C ILE A 62 -5.00 15.90 -0.30
N THR A 63 -4.80 16.57 0.83
CA THR A 63 -5.52 16.31 2.08
C THR A 63 -6.17 17.58 2.58
N ARG A 64 -7.46 17.52 2.91
CA ARG A 64 -8.14 18.61 3.61
C ARG A 64 -7.71 18.59 5.07
N THR A 65 -7.02 19.63 5.52
CA THR A 65 -6.48 19.70 6.89
C THR A 65 -7.54 20.21 7.87
N ASN A 66 -8.39 21.14 7.43
CA ASN A 66 -9.52 21.65 8.19
C ASN A 66 -10.56 22.27 7.23
N ASN A 67 -11.52 23.02 7.74
CA ASN A 67 -12.59 23.61 6.91
C ASN A 67 -12.09 24.70 5.94
N VAL A 68 -10.87 25.21 6.11
CA VAL A 68 -10.33 26.34 5.35
C VAL A 68 -8.94 26.10 4.76
N ALA A 69 -8.32 24.95 5.02
CA ALA A 69 -6.96 24.66 4.55
C ALA A 69 -6.86 23.31 3.85
N VAL A 70 -6.06 23.29 2.80
CA VAL A 70 -5.72 22.09 2.02
C VAL A 70 -4.20 21.92 2.05
N GLN A 71 -3.73 20.72 2.35
CA GLN A 71 -2.34 20.32 2.27
C GLN A 71 -2.13 19.55 0.97
N ILE A 72 -1.11 19.97 0.22
CA ILE A 72 -0.69 19.39 -1.05
C ILE A 72 0.69 18.80 -0.84
N GLU A 73 0.85 17.54 -1.20
CA GLU A 73 2.09 16.80 -1.04
C GLU A 73 2.67 16.44 -2.41
N ALA A 74 3.98 16.62 -2.57
CA ALA A 74 4.70 16.24 -3.76
C ALA A 74 6.12 15.79 -3.39
N ALA A 75 6.69 14.85 -4.13
CA ALA A 75 8.05 14.36 -3.94
C ALA A 75 8.90 14.68 -5.17
N MET A 76 10.07 15.25 -4.94
CA MET A 76 11.11 15.47 -5.96
C MET A 76 12.29 14.57 -5.65
N GLU A 77 12.86 13.96 -6.67
CA GLU A 77 14.01 13.08 -6.56
C GLU A 77 15.07 13.41 -7.61
N ASN A 78 16.31 13.03 -7.36
CA ASN A 78 17.42 13.35 -8.25
C ASN A 78 17.76 12.28 -9.30
N SER A 79 16.97 11.22 -9.44
CA SER A 79 17.27 10.08 -10.31
C SER A 79 17.62 10.46 -11.77
N ASN A 80 17.09 11.58 -12.25
CA ASN A 80 17.33 12.10 -13.60
C ASN A 80 18.18 13.39 -13.63
N LEU A 81 18.77 13.79 -12.50
CA LEU A 81 19.56 15.02 -12.44
C LEU A 81 21.04 14.77 -12.76
N THR A 82 21.52 15.41 -13.80
CA THR A 82 22.95 15.42 -14.19
C THR A 82 23.76 16.48 -13.43
N SER A 83 23.11 17.50 -12.91
CA SER A 83 23.73 18.57 -12.12
C SER A 83 22.87 18.96 -10.92
N GLY A 84 23.50 19.18 -9.77
CA GLY A 84 22.80 19.62 -8.58
C GLY A 84 22.37 21.08 -8.66
N TYR A 85 21.37 21.44 -7.86
CA TYR A 85 20.85 22.81 -7.79
C TYR A 85 20.25 23.15 -6.42
N ASN A 86 20.12 24.44 -6.13
CA ASN A 86 19.37 24.88 -4.95
C ASN A 86 17.91 25.15 -5.34
N MET A 87 16.97 24.54 -4.62
CA MET A 87 15.54 24.80 -4.74
C MET A 87 15.21 26.10 -4.02
N ASN A 88 15.35 27.23 -4.71
CA ASN A 88 15.14 28.55 -4.12
C ASN A 88 13.67 28.98 -4.17
N SER A 89 12.90 28.44 -5.10
CA SER A 89 11.45 28.69 -5.16
C SER A 89 10.70 27.43 -5.57
N ILE A 90 9.52 27.28 -4.99
CA ILE A 90 8.57 26.20 -5.28
C ILE A 90 7.27 26.82 -5.76
N GLY A 91 6.82 26.44 -6.96
CA GLY A 91 5.55 26.89 -7.54
C GLY A 91 4.51 25.79 -7.57
N LEU A 92 3.32 26.13 -7.14
CA LEU A 92 2.13 25.29 -7.21
C LEU A 92 1.27 25.74 -8.40
N TYR A 93 0.88 24.80 -9.23
CA TYR A 93 0.05 25.04 -10.40
C TYR A 93 -1.36 24.47 -10.21
N ALA A 94 -2.32 25.17 -10.80
CA ALA A 94 -3.73 24.76 -10.80
C ALA A 94 -4.35 25.00 -12.17
N LYS A 95 -5.45 24.31 -12.44
CA LYS A 95 -6.23 24.47 -13.67
C LYS A 95 -7.32 25.52 -13.48
N ASP A 96 -7.25 26.57 -14.27
CA ASP A 96 -8.31 27.55 -14.41
C ASP A 96 -9.24 27.16 -15.58
N PRO A 97 -10.57 27.25 -15.44
CA PRO A 97 -11.49 26.84 -16.49
C PRO A 97 -11.39 27.66 -17.76
N ASP A 98 -10.97 28.92 -17.66
CA ASP A 98 -10.92 29.87 -18.78
C ASP A 98 -9.51 30.00 -19.36
N GLU A 99 -8.46 29.95 -18.51
CA GLU A 99 -7.05 30.19 -18.88
C GLU A 99 -6.20 28.91 -19.01
N GLY A 100 -6.74 27.75 -18.61
CA GLY A 100 -5.98 26.52 -18.56
C GLY A 100 -5.08 26.41 -17.34
N GLU A 101 -3.87 25.90 -17.48
CA GLU A 101 -2.95 25.74 -16.35
C GLU A 101 -2.29 27.06 -15.98
N ILE A 102 -2.43 27.50 -14.75
CA ILE A 102 -1.87 28.74 -14.20
C ILE A 102 -0.90 28.46 -13.06
N LEU A 103 0.05 29.37 -12.83
CA LEU A 103 0.84 29.41 -11.61
C LEU A 103 -0.04 29.98 -10.49
N TYR A 104 -0.48 29.11 -9.58
CA TYR A 104 -1.42 29.45 -8.51
C TYR A 104 -0.74 30.17 -7.34
N ALA A 105 0.38 29.60 -6.86
CA ALA A 105 1.09 30.17 -5.71
C ALA A 105 2.58 29.81 -5.76
N VAL A 106 3.41 30.61 -5.09
CA VAL A 106 4.86 30.42 -5.01
C VAL A 106 5.32 30.61 -3.57
N ALA A 107 6.20 29.70 -3.11
CA ALA A 107 7.02 29.91 -1.93
C ALA A 107 8.46 30.11 -2.38
N SER A 108 9.12 31.17 -1.91
CA SER A 108 10.52 31.49 -2.20
C SER A 108 11.30 31.62 -0.89
N VAL A 109 12.58 31.30 -0.91
CA VAL A 109 13.47 31.63 0.22
C VAL A 109 13.69 33.16 0.26
N ALA A 110 14.20 33.65 1.39
CA ALA A 110 14.61 35.04 1.48
C ALA A 110 15.72 35.34 0.45
N THR A 111 15.82 36.60 0.00
CA THR A 111 16.78 37.00 -1.04
C THR A 111 18.24 36.83 -0.60
N THR A 112 18.49 36.73 0.69
CA THR A 112 19.82 36.47 1.30
C THR A 112 20.13 35.00 1.45
N ASP A 113 19.15 34.11 1.31
CA ASP A 113 19.24 32.69 1.65
C ASP A 113 19.36 31.81 0.40
N LYS A 114 19.81 30.58 0.65
CA LYS A 114 19.80 29.51 -0.35
C LYS A 114 18.79 28.48 0.08
N GLY A 115 18.00 28.02 -0.90
CA GLY A 115 17.05 26.92 -0.71
C GLY A 115 17.74 25.58 -0.48
N ALA A 116 16.92 24.56 -0.29
CA ALA A 116 17.39 23.20 -0.12
C ALA A 116 18.18 22.73 -1.34
N TYR A 117 19.35 22.12 -1.10
CA TYR A 117 20.19 21.62 -2.19
C TYR A 117 19.77 20.23 -2.62
N MET A 118 19.49 20.07 -3.91
CA MET A 118 19.26 18.77 -4.55
C MET A 118 20.55 18.38 -5.27
N PRO A 119 21.25 17.30 -4.85
CA PRO A 119 22.49 16.85 -5.48
C PRO A 119 22.22 16.20 -6.83
N PRO A 120 23.21 16.12 -7.74
CA PRO A 120 23.10 15.32 -8.94
C PRO A 120 23.00 13.81 -8.57
N PHE A 121 22.41 13.02 -9.44
CA PHE A 121 22.42 11.59 -9.27
C PHE A 121 23.83 11.02 -9.44
N ASN A 122 24.28 10.23 -8.49
CA ASN A 122 25.62 9.63 -8.48
C ASN A 122 25.66 8.20 -9.04
N GLY A 123 24.53 7.70 -9.58
CA GLY A 123 24.41 6.35 -10.10
C GLY A 123 24.17 5.26 -9.06
N LEU A 124 24.17 5.59 -7.76
CA LEU A 124 24.06 4.62 -6.67
C LEU A 124 22.86 4.87 -5.75
N SER A 125 22.71 6.10 -5.27
CA SER A 125 21.66 6.45 -4.32
C SER A 125 20.81 7.60 -4.80
N VAL A 126 19.50 7.48 -4.62
CA VAL A 126 18.52 8.52 -4.92
C VAL A 126 18.39 9.43 -3.70
N SER A 127 18.54 10.74 -3.92
CA SER A 127 18.22 11.77 -2.93
C SER A 127 16.88 12.41 -3.31
N GLY A 128 16.03 12.63 -2.33
CA GLY A 128 14.73 13.21 -2.55
C GLY A 128 14.39 14.34 -1.58
N ALA A 129 13.38 15.11 -1.93
CA ALA A 129 12.78 16.15 -1.10
C ALA A 129 11.27 15.97 -1.11
N PHE A 130 10.70 15.85 0.07
CA PHE A 130 9.26 15.78 0.24
C PHE A 130 8.71 17.17 0.56
N LEU A 131 7.79 17.62 -0.27
CA LEU A 131 7.21 18.96 -0.20
C LEU A 131 5.79 18.87 0.37
N LYS A 132 5.53 19.65 1.42
CA LYS A 132 4.19 19.85 1.99
C LYS A 132 3.82 21.32 1.85
N LEU A 133 2.91 21.61 0.95
CA LEU A 133 2.39 22.96 0.73
C LEU A 133 1.01 23.05 1.35
N THR A 134 0.81 24.02 2.25
CA THR A 134 -0.52 24.27 2.81
C THR A 134 -1.03 25.57 2.22
N THR A 135 -2.20 25.52 1.61
CA THR A 135 -2.92 26.71 1.11
C THR A 135 -4.26 26.82 1.82
N THR A 136 -4.71 28.05 2.07
CA THR A 136 -5.99 28.34 2.72
C THR A 136 -6.95 28.97 1.72
N VAL A 137 -8.23 28.70 1.91
CA VAL A 137 -9.33 29.31 1.12
C VAL A 137 -9.78 30.66 1.71
N SER A 138 -9.20 31.07 2.84
CA SER A 138 -9.53 32.33 3.51
C SER A 138 -8.28 33.20 3.72
N ASN A 139 -8.46 34.50 3.94
CA ASN A 139 -7.43 35.51 4.22
C ASN A 139 -6.58 35.26 5.50
N SER A 140 -6.51 34.03 6.00
CA SER A 140 -5.71 33.74 7.20
C SER A 140 -4.23 33.61 6.85
N ASN A 141 -3.36 34.23 7.64
CA ASN A 141 -1.90 34.30 7.47
C ASN A 141 -1.15 32.98 7.67
N ASN A 142 -1.82 31.83 7.70
CA ASN A 142 -1.22 30.54 8.01
C ASN A 142 -1.00 29.68 6.75
N VAL A 143 -0.02 30.08 5.97
CA VAL A 143 0.43 29.28 4.83
C VAL A 143 1.90 28.93 5.05
N SER A 144 2.22 27.68 5.19
CA SER A 144 3.58 27.20 5.42
C SER A 144 4.02 26.21 4.36
N LEU A 145 5.30 26.26 4.02
CA LEU A 145 5.97 25.22 3.26
C LEU A 145 6.99 24.54 4.18
N THR A 146 6.88 23.24 4.34
CA THR A 146 7.91 22.42 4.98
C THR A 146 8.58 21.56 3.93
N VAL A 147 9.90 21.61 3.84
CA VAL A 147 10.70 20.72 3.00
C VAL A 147 11.44 19.77 3.95
N ASP A 148 11.07 18.50 3.89
CA ASP A 148 11.75 17.44 4.62
C ASP A 148 12.66 16.66 3.67
N GLN A 149 13.97 16.77 3.86
CA GLN A 149 14.97 16.08 3.05
C GLN A 149 15.29 14.67 3.58
N ALA A 150 14.85 14.34 4.79
CA ALA A 150 15.18 13.07 5.45
C ALA A 150 14.08 11.99 5.31
N ALA A 151 12.90 12.37 4.87
CA ALA A 151 11.70 11.52 4.94
C ALA A 151 11.14 11.09 3.58
N THR A 152 11.96 11.03 2.54
CA THR A 152 11.47 10.50 1.25
C THR A 152 11.53 8.98 1.26
N ALA A 153 10.40 8.34 1.58
CA ALA A 153 10.19 6.99 1.10
C ALA A 153 10.21 7.06 -0.43
N THR A 154 11.18 6.44 -1.05
CA THR A 154 11.28 6.34 -2.51
C THR A 154 10.16 5.44 -3.04
N VAL A 155 9.86 5.53 -4.33
CA VAL A 155 8.98 4.54 -4.99
C VAL A 155 9.51 3.13 -4.76
N GLY A 156 10.84 2.96 -4.68
CA GLY A 156 11.50 1.70 -4.32
C GLY A 156 11.09 1.20 -2.94
N ASP A 157 11.10 2.06 -1.92
CA ASP A 157 10.70 1.69 -0.55
C ASP A 157 9.22 1.26 -0.49
N ILE A 158 8.35 1.89 -1.28
CA ILE A 158 6.94 1.50 -1.38
C ILE A 158 6.79 0.13 -2.05
N VAL A 159 7.54 -0.12 -3.13
CA VAL A 159 7.56 -1.43 -3.82
C VAL A 159 8.10 -2.51 -2.88
N ASP A 160 9.16 -2.23 -2.13
CA ASP A 160 9.73 -3.17 -1.15
C ASP A 160 8.78 -3.45 0.00
N LEU A 161 8.06 -2.44 0.50
CA LEU A 161 7.00 -2.62 1.51
C LEU A 161 5.84 -3.43 0.96
N GLN A 162 5.41 -3.18 -0.27
CA GLN A 162 4.35 -3.97 -0.92
C GLN A 162 4.78 -5.43 -1.10
N LYS A 163 6.05 -5.65 -1.49
CA LYS A 163 6.61 -7.00 -1.57
C LYS A 163 6.66 -7.68 -0.20
N GLN A 164 7.12 -6.99 0.85
CA GLN A 164 7.13 -7.52 2.22
C GLN A 164 5.73 -7.87 2.71
N ILE A 165 4.72 -7.03 2.42
CA ILE A 165 3.32 -7.31 2.75
C ILE A 165 2.85 -8.58 2.01
N SER A 166 3.16 -8.70 0.72
CA SER A 166 2.82 -9.88 -0.07
C SER A 166 3.51 -11.15 0.46
N ASP A 167 4.79 -11.04 0.80
CA ASP A 167 5.57 -12.16 1.37
C ASP A 167 5.03 -12.57 2.76
N LEU A 168 4.62 -11.60 3.59
CA LEU A 168 3.97 -11.85 4.88
C LEU A 168 2.60 -12.52 4.69
N GLN A 169 1.80 -12.06 3.75
CA GLN A 169 0.51 -12.66 3.42
C GLN A 169 0.68 -14.11 2.95
N ALA A 170 1.69 -14.37 2.12
CA ALA A 170 2.05 -15.72 1.70
C ALA A 170 2.53 -16.59 2.89
N PHE A 171 3.31 -16.02 3.81
CA PHE A 171 3.83 -16.69 4.99
C PHE A 171 2.74 -17.07 6.00
N ILE A 172 1.77 -16.19 6.24
CA ILE A 172 0.62 -16.48 7.12
C ILE A 172 -0.46 -17.29 6.41
N GLY A 173 -0.28 -17.61 5.14
CA GLY A 173 -1.21 -18.40 4.34
C GLY A 173 -2.56 -17.71 4.09
N TYR A 174 -2.65 -16.40 4.33
CA TYR A 174 -3.87 -15.65 4.13
C TYR A 174 -3.93 -15.13 2.69
N VAL A 175 -4.65 -15.86 1.85
CA VAL A 175 -5.00 -15.45 0.49
C VAL A 175 -6.52 -15.52 0.39
N ASP A 176 -7.16 -14.51 -0.19
CA ASP A 176 -8.62 -14.47 -0.32
C ASP A 176 -9.19 -15.74 -0.95
N ASP A 177 -8.48 -16.33 -1.91
CA ASP A 177 -8.84 -17.59 -2.53
C ASP A 177 -8.80 -18.81 -1.58
N HIS A 178 -8.12 -18.68 -0.43
CA HIS A 178 -8.04 -19.71 0.61
C HIS A 178 -9.09 -19.52 1.70
N ILE A 179 -9.87 -18.45 1.68
CA ILE A 179 -11.00 -18.25 2.57
C ILE A 179 -12.23 -18.94 1.96
N PHE A 180 -12.77 -19.89 2.71
CA PHE A 180 -13.96 -20.65 2.27
C PHE A 180 -15.15 -20.22 3.11
N GLY A 181 -15.90 -19.26 2.58
CA GLY A 181 -17.11 -18.76 3.20
C GLY A 181 -18.36 -19.47 2.68
N VAL A 182 -19.38 -19.54 3.53
CA VAL A 182 -20.73 -19.91 3.15
C VAL A 182 -21.72 -18.95 3.82
N GLU A 183 -22.59 -18.36 3.03
CA GLU A 183 -23.76 -17.64 3.50
C GLU A 183 -24.93 -18.62 3.61
N VAL A 184 -25.61 -18.58 4.74
CA VAL A 184 -26.74 -19.44 5.02
C VAL A 184 -28.00 -18.58 5.12
N ASP A 185 -28.89 -18.70 4.16
CA ASP A 185 -30.22 -18.11 4.19
C ASP A 185 -31.23 -19.14 4.70
N PHE A 186 -31.54 -19.02 5.98
CA PHE A 186 -32.49 -19.93 6.64
C PHE A 186 -33.93 -19.76 6.13
N THR A 187 -34.31 -18.58 5.64
CA THR A 187 -35.63 -18.28 5.18
C THR A 187 -35.91 -19.03 3.87
N ASN A 188 -34.98 -18.95 2.92
CA ASN A 188 -35.10 -19.57 1.61
C ASN A 188 -34.38 -20.93 1.54
N LYS A 189 -33.82 -21.43 2.65
CA LYS A 189 -33.06 -22.68 2.75
C LYS A 189 -31.94 -22.76 1.70
N LYS A 190 -31.25 -21.64 1.48
CA LYS A 190 -30.23 -21.51 0.47
C LYS A 190 -28.84 -21.37 1.11
N PHE A 191 -27.87 -22.04 0.49
CA PHE A 191 -26.44 -21.90 0.81
C PHE A 191 -25.74 -21.28 -0.38
N THR A 192 -25.06 -20.15 -0.15
CA THR A 192 -24.27 -19.47 -1.17
C THR A 192 -22.80 -19.54 -0.77
N ARG A 193 -21.95 -20.06 -1.65
CA ARG A 193 -20.50 -20.12 -1.42
C ARG A 193 -19.87 -18.77 -1.67
N LEU A 194 -18.94 -18.36 -0.81
CA LEU A 194 -18.26 -17.07 -0.86
C LEU A 194 -16.74 -17.27 -1.00
N ALA A 195 -16.07 -16.25 -1.52
CA ALA A 195 -14.62 -16.15 -1.69
C ALA A 195 -14.05 -17.40 -2.43
N GLY A 196 -13.00 -18.03 -1.92
CA GLY A 196 -12.37 -19.20 -2.53
C GLY A 196 -13.27 -20.43 -2.70
N ALA A 197 -14.44 -20.47 -2.06
CA ALA A 197 -15.42 -21.54 -2.24
C ALA A 197 -16.31 -21.36 -3.50
N VAL A 198 -16.31 -20.17 -4.12
CA VAL A 198 -17.11 -19.89 -5.32
C VAL A 198 -16.66 -20.76 -6.49
N GLY A 199 -17.59 -21.37 -7.19
CA GLY A 199 -17.31 -22.24 -8.34
C GLY A 199 -16.72 -23.62 -8.00
N LYS A 200 -16.40 -23.92 -6.73
CA LYS A 200 -15.93 -25.24 -6.30
C LYS A 200 -17.07 -26.25 -6.24
N THR A 201 -16.86 -27.44 -6.73
CA THR A 201 -17.78 -28.59 -6.57
C THR A 201 -17.38 -29.41 -5.36
N GLY A 202 -18.33 -30.17 -4.76
CA GLY A 202 -18.00 -31.10 -3.67
C GLY A 202 -17.03 -32.18 -4.14
N GLY A 203 -16.29 -32.77 -3.20
CA GLY A 203 -15.28 -33.79 -3.48
C GLY A 203 -13.93 -33.20 -3.87
N ASN A 204 -13.35 -33.63 -4.97
CA ASN A 204 -11.96 -33.34 -5.37
C ASN A 204 -11.60 -31.84 -5.42
N ALA A 205 -12.59 -30.96 -5.62
CA ALA A 205 -12.33 -29.51 -5.63
C ALA A 205 -11.82 -28.97 -4.26
N PHE A 206 -12.04 -29.72 -3.18
CA PHE A 206 -11.60 -29.37 -1.83
C PHE A 206 -10.39 -30.19 -1.35
N ASP A 207 -10.00 -31.24 -2.08
CA ASP A 207 -8.95 -32.16 -1.64
C ASP A 207 -7.58 -31.50 -1.56
N ASN A 208 -7.33 -30.48 -2.37
CA ASN A 208 -6.08 -29.72 -2.39
C ASN A 208 -6.15 -28.41 -1.60
N VAL A 209 -7.27 -28.14 -0.95
CA VAL A 209 -7.42 -26.94 -0.12
C VAL A 209 -6.84 -27.19 1.26
N HIS A 210 -5.94 -26.32 1.71
CA HIS A 210 -5.15 -26.53 2.94
C HIS A 210 -5.99 -26.85 4.18
N CYS A 211 -7.13 -26.20 4.36
CA CYS A 211 -8.00 -26.42 5.52
C CYS A 211 -8.96 -27.62 5.38
N PHE A 212 -9.19 -28.15 4.19
CA PHE A 212 -10.12 -29.26 3.94
C PHE A 212 -9.46 -30.48 3.33
N GLY A 213 -8.40 -30.27 2.57
CA GLY A 213 -7.70 -31.33 1.86
C GLY A 213 -6.82 -32.18 2.77
N GLY A 214 -6.32 -33.29 2.21
CA GLY A 214 -5.40 -34.18 2.89
C GLY A 214 -6.02 -35.02 4.02
N ARG A 215 -7.33 -34.97 4.21
CA ARG A 215 -8.03 -35.81 5.16
C ARG A 215 -7.91 -37.27 4.76
N LYS A 216 -7.48 -38.12 5.69
CA LYS A 216 -7.29 -39.54 5.45
C LYS A 216 -8.05 -40.35 6.50
N ARG A 217 -8.86 -41.28 6.04
CA ARG A 217 -9.46 -42.27 6.92
C ARG A 217 -8.37 -43.24 7.39
N CYS A 218 -8.26 -43.49 8.69
CA CYS A 218 -7.18 -44.24 9.27
C CYS A 218 -7.65 -45.10 10.44
N ASN A 219 -6.82 -46.09 10.81
CA ASN A 219 -6.94 -46.81 12.04
C ASN A 219 -6.01 -46.21 13.09
N VAL A 220 -6.54 -45.89 14.25
CA VAL A 220 -5.81 -45.30 15.38
C VAL A 220 -5.92 -46.20 16.60
N THR A 221 -4.80 -46.48 17.27
CA THR A 221 -4.80 -47.20 18.55
C THR A 221 -5.31 -46.29 19.67
N ASP A 222 -5.66 -46.90 20.83
CA ASP A 222 -6.05 -46.12 22.02
C ASP A 222 -4.94 -45.21 22.55
N ALA A 223 -3.68 -45.47 22.18
CA ALA A 223 -2.53 -44.58 22.43
C ALA A 223 -2.39 -43.44 21.42
N GLY A 224 -3.33 -43.26 20.51
CA GLY A 224 -3.31 -42.18 19.50
C GLY A 224 -2.31 -42.38 18.35
N LYS A 225 -1.89 -43.64 18.11
CA LYS A 225 -0.97 -43.99 17.01
C LYS A 225 -1.75 -44.39 15.77
N VAL A 226 -1.49 -43.77 14.66
CA VAL A 226 -2.03 -44.14 13.35
C VAL A 226 -1.24 -45.36 12.85
N VAL A 227 -1.93 -46.47 12.57
CA VAL A 227 -1.29 -47.75 12.21
C VAL A 227 -1.61 -48.19 10.78
N ALA A 228 -2.70 -47.73 10.19
CA ALA A 228 -3.04 -48.00 8.78
C ALA A 228 -3.94 -46.89 8.22
N TYR A 229 -3.82 -46.62 6.94
CA TYR A 229 -4.73 -45.74 6.23
C TYR A 229 -5.69 -46.54 5.34
N TYR A 230 -6.84 -45.92 5.01
CA TYR A 230 -7.76 -46.53 4.07
C TYR A 230 -7.07 -46.80 2.72
N GLY A 231 -7.14 -48.05 2.28
CA GLY A 231 -6.42 -48.56 1.12
C GLY A 231 -5.21 -49.43 1.48
N ASP A 232 -4.69 -49.33 2.72
CA ASP A 232 -3.65 -50.25 3.19
C ASP A 232 -4.22 -51.64 3.48
N ALA A 233 -3.44 -52.70 3.25
CA ALA A 233 -3.86 -54.07 3.48
C ALA A 233 -4.24 -54.35 4.96
N ALA A 234 -3.63 -53.62 5.89
CA ALA A 234 -3.89 -53.73 7.33
C ALA A 234 -5.08 -52.90 7.80
N PHE A 235 -5.67 -52.04 6.93
CA PHE A 235 -6.81 -51.22 7.33
C PHE A 235 -8.03 -52.08 7.63
N THR A 236 -8.68 -51.79 8.74
CA THR A 236 -9.84 -52.56 9.19
C THR A 236 -11.00 -51.65 9.61
N THR A 237 -12.21 -52.14 9.46
CA THR A 237 -13.43 -51.50 10.00
C THR A 237 -14.02 -52.27 11.17
N THR A 238 -13.39 -53.37 11.58
CA THR A 238 -13.89 -54.29 12.65
C THR A 238 -13.41 -53.91 14.04
N GLY A 239 -12.54 -52.90 14.18
CA GLY A 239 -12.01 -52.43 15.46
C GLY A 239 -10.79 -53.21 15.97
N VAL A 240 -10.29 -54.17 15.21
CA VAL A 240 -9.08 -54.95 15.52
C VAL A 240 -8.27 -55.20 14.25
N LEU A 241 -6.93 -55.12 14.35
CA LEU A 241 -6.05 -55.41 13.24
C LEU A 241 -6.11 -56.91 12.88
N THR A 242 -6.30 -57.19 11.61
CA THR A 242 -6.26 -58.56 11.06
C THR A 242 -4.89 -58.94 10.52
N GLN A 243 -3.99 -57.97 10.38
CA GLN A 243 -2.60 -58.13 9.98
C GLN A 243 -1.69 -57.36 10.94
N ALA A 244 -0.48 -57.87 11.21
CA ALA A 244 0.52 -57.16 11.98
C ALA A 244 1.08 -55.97 11.16
N VAL A 245 1.35 -54.85 11.84
CA VAL A 245 1.94 -53.63 11.21
C VAL A 245 3.19 -53.27 11.99
N THR A 246 4.29 -53.03 11.28
CA THR A 246 5.51 -52.46 11.86
C THR A 246 5.81 -51.12 11.17
N ILE A 247 5.95 -50.07 11.96
CA ILE A 247 6.30 -48.72 11.50
C ILE A 247 7.70 -48.42 12.07
N GLU A 248 8.67 -48.28 11.17
CA GLU A 248 10.10 -48.19 11.53
C GLU A 248 10.47 -46.88 12.23
N SER A 249 9.82 -45.78 11.88
CA SER A 249 10.21 -44.47 12.39
C SER A 249 9.06 -43.48 12.49
N GLY A 250 9.33 -42.33 13.15
CA GLY A 250 8.40 -41.21 13.27
C GLY A 250 7.44 -41.33 14.46
N ARG A 251 6.44 -40.50 14.51
CA ARG A 251 5.46 -40.36 15.60
C ARG A 251 4.73 -41.70 15.90
N ASN A 252 4.49 -42.49 14.88
CA ASN A 252 3.73 -43.71 14.94
C ASN A 252 4.60 -44.97 15.05
N ALA A 253 5.93 -44.82 15.18
CA ALA A 253 6.86 -45.96 15.27
C ALA A 253 6.44 -46.98 16.32
N GLY A 254 6.54 -48.27 15.97
CA GLY A 254 6.18 -49.40 16.81
C GLY A 254 5.74 -50.62 16.02
N THR A 255 5.61 -51.76 16.73
CA THR A 255 5.06 -53.01 16.19
C THR A 255 3.67 -53.24 16.77
N TYR A 256 2.71 -53.43 15.92
CA TYR A 256 1.30 -53.62 16.25
C TYR A 256 0.86 -55.01 15.77
N PRO A 257 0.72 -55.98 16.67
CA PRO A 257 0.39 -57.37 16.29
C PRO A 257 -1.07 -57.50 15.85
N VAL A 258 -1.38 -58.60 15.21
CA VAL A 258 -2.77 -59.02 14.95
C VAL A 258 -3.55 -59.02 16.28
N GLY A 259 -4.78 -58.53 16.25
CA GLY A 259 -5.62 -58.36 17.44
C GLY A 259 -5.45 -57.03 18.16
N THR A 260 -4.52 -56.16 17.74
CA THR A 260 -4.42 -54.80 18.28
C THR A 260 -5.75 -54.07 18.08
N LYS A 261 -6.29 -53.50 19.16
CA LYS A 261 -7.52 -52.70 19.11
C LYS A 261 -7.25 -51.38 18.41
N VAL A 262 -8.12 -51.03 17.48
CA VAL A 262 -8.03 -49.78 16.72
C VAL A 262 -9.41 -49.15 16.52
N GLN A 263 -9.45 -47.84 16.40
CA GLN A 263 -10.64 -47.11 16.07
C GLN A 263 -10.52 -46.60 14.63
N VAL A 264 -11.64 -46.52 13.91
CA VAL A 264 -11.69 -45.90 12.60
C VAL A 264 -11.89 -44.41 12.79
N MET A 265 -10.91 -43.63 12.39
CA MET A 265 -10.86 -42.17 12.55
C MET A 265 -10.59 -41.49 11.20
N VAL A 266 -10.70 -40.16 11.20
CA VAL A 266 -10.24 -39.35 10.09
C VAL A 266 -9.10 -38.47 10.60
N GLU A 267 -7.91 -38.68 10.07
CA GLU A 267 -6.80 -37.78 10.31
C GLU A 267 -7.00 -36.51 9.52
N GLN A 268 -6.97 -35.38 10.20
CA GLN A 268 -7.00 -34.03 9.60
C GLN A 268 -5.59 -33.45 9.70
N PRO A 269 -4.98 -33.04 8.58
CA PRO A 269 -3.74 -32.28 8.62
C PRO A 269 -3.88 -31.01 9.47
N LYS A 270 -2.79 -30.64 10.14
CA LYS A 270 -2.76 -29.38 10.88
C LYS A 270 -2.93 -28.21 9.90
N PHE A 271 -3.84 -27.31 10.20
CA PHE A 271 -4.07 -26.08 9.46
C PHE A 271 -4.00 -24.88 10.43
N TYR A 272 -3.67 -23.74 9.90
CA TYR A 272 -3.57 -22.48 10.65
C TYR A 272 -4.61 -21.50 10.14
#